data_dd850392269ac0590bb9e73d5be7d030
#
_entry.id   dd850392269ac0590bb9e73d5be7d030
#
_cell.length_a   1.000
_cell.length_b   1.000
_cell.length_c   1.000
_cell.angle_alpha   90.00
_cell.angle_beta   90.00
_cell.angle_gamma   90.00
#
_symmetry.space_group_name_H-M   'P 1'
#
loop_
_entity.id
_entity.type
_entity.pdbx_description
1 polymer ?
#
loop_
_entity_poly.entity_id
_entity_poly.type
_entity_poly.pdbx_seq_one_letter_code
_entity_poly.pdbx_strand_id
1 'polypeptide(L)'
;PEFRGMGLAKAIKHRAFELSRTKFPDAKIFGITTGLAVMKINTEIGYRPVTFSELTDDPEYWKECEACINFDVLKRNNYTRCLCTGMLYDPAEHVGNEMPWKKKEEAKESKIEKWKNALRKIFSLPIANGTYKGKNKDIEH
;
A
#
# COMPACT_ATOMS: atom_id res chain seq x y z
N PRO A 1 -9.63 4.51 17.85
CA PRO A 1 -9.35 5.88 17.36
C PRO A 1 -7.85 6.17 17.37
N GLU A 2 -7.12 5.81 18.42
CA GLU A 2 -5.72 6.16 18.68
C GLU A 2 -4.73 5.61 17.64
N PHE A 3 -5.02 4.46 17.06
CA PHE A 3 -4.14 3.80 16.08
C PHE A 3 -4.52 4.09 14.62
N ARG A 4 -5.51 4.95 14.37
CA ARG A 4 -5.88 5.33 13.00
C ARG A 4 -4.80 6.21 12.36
N GLY A 5 -4.57 6.03 11.06
CA GLY A 5 -3.57 6.81 10.32
C GLY A 5 -2.12 6.33 10.47
N MET A 6 -1.83 5.39 11.37
CA MET A 6 -0.47 4.85 11.59
C MET A 6 -0.01 3.83 10.53
N GLY A 7 -0.83 3.54 9.52
CA GLY A 7 -0.48 2.57 8.47
C GLY A 7 -0.53 1.10 8.89
N LEU A 8 -1.02 0.78 10.09
CA LEU A 8 -1.02 -0.57 10.63
C LEU A 8 -1.78 -1.57 9.75
N ALA A 9 -2.94 -1.18 9.21
CA ALA A 9 -3.71 -2.04 8.32
C ALA A 9 -2.91 -2.43 7.08
N LYS A 10 -2.15 -1.49 6.52
CA LYS A 10 -1.27 -1.74 5.38
C LYS A 10 -0.13 -2.69 5.77
N ALA A 11 0.53 -2.46 6.89
CA ALA A 11 1.63 -3.29 7.37
C ALA A 11 1.16 -4.74 7.63
N ILE A 12 0.02 -4.92 8.29
CA ILE A 12 -0.59 -6.23 8.54
C ILE A 12 -0.92 -6.93 7.21
N LYS A 13 -1.51 -6.20 6.26
CA LYS A 13 -1.89 -6.76 4.96
C LYS A 13 -0.66 -7.20 4.16
N HIS A 14 0.40 -6.41 4.14
CA HIS A 14 1.68 -6.78 3.52
C HIS A 14 2.24 -8.06 4.15
N ARG A 15 2.27 -8.13 5.47
CA ARG A 15 2.80 -9.30 6.18
C ARG A 15 1.98 -10.55 5.93
N ALA A 16 0.65 -10.45 5.97
CA ALA A 16 -0.24 -11.57 5.66
C ALA A 16 -0.03 -12.06 4.23
N PHE A 17 0.11 -11.14 3.27
CA PHE A 17 0.38 -11.50 1.88
C PHE A 17 1.74 -12.19 1.72
N GLU A 18 2.80 -11.68 2.34
CA GLU A 18 4.13 -12.31 2.31
C GLU A 18 4.09 -13.74 2.85
N LEU A 19 3.41 -13.96 3.98
CA LEU A 19 3.23 -15.28 4.56
C LEU A 19 2.48 -16.23 3.62
N SER A 20 1.39 -15.75 3.01
CA SER A 20 0.60 -16.54 2.05
C SER A 20 1.44 -16.92 0.84
N ARG A 21 2.20 -15.98 0.28
CA ARG A 21 3.07 -16.24 -0.88
C ARG A 21 4.23 -17.18 -0.56
N THR A 22 4.79 -17.08 0.65
CA THR A 22 5.85 -17.98 1.09
C THR A 22 5.34 -19.40 1.28
N LYS A 23 4.13 -19.53 1.85
CA LYS A 23 3.55 -20.83 2.16
C LYS A 23 2.93 -21.49 0.93
N PHE A 24 2.34 -20.68 0.04
CA PHE A 24 1.59 -21.14 -1.13
C PHE A 24 2.00 -20.29 -2.36
N PRO A 25 3.18 -20.53 -2.95
CA PRO A 25 3.75 -19.68 -3.99
C PRO A 25 2.91 -19.63 -5.27
N ASP A 26 2.19 -20.69 -5.62
CA ASP A 26 1.42 -20.80 -6.85
C ASP A 26 -0.09 -20.53 -6.64
N ALA A 27 -0.51 -20.32 -5.39
CA ALA A 27 -1.92 -20.12 -5.10
C ALA A 27 -2.37 -18.69 -5.41
N LYS A 28 -3.55 -18.58 -6.00
CA LYS A 28 -4.27 -17.31 -6.10
C LYS A 28 -4.69 -16.84 -4.71
N ILE A 29 -4.61 -15.55 -4.48
CA ILE A 29 -5.03 -14.94 -3.21
C ILE A 29 -6.12 -13.93 -3.52
N PHE A 30 -7.27 -14.08 -2.88
CA PHE A 30 -8.39 -13.19 -3.14
C PHE A 30 -9.09 -12.74 -1.86
N GLY A 31 -9.98 -11.80 -2.01
CA GLY A 31 -10.86 -11.31 -0.95
C GLY A 31 -11.94 -10.41 -1.51
N ILE A 32 -12.95 -10.15 -0.71
CA ILE A 32 -14.06 -9.28 -1.06
C ILE A 32 -14.15 -8.12 -0.09
N THR A 33 -14.51 -6.94 -0.56
CA THR A 33 -14.60 -5.74 0.29
C THR A 33 -15.51 -4.68 -0.30
N THR A 34 -16.18 -3.90 0.54
CA THR A 34 -16.84 -2.63 0.18
C THR A 34 -15.94 -1.42 0.46
N GLY A 35 -14.82 -1.61 1.15
CA GLY A 35 -13.99 -0.53 1.66
C GLY A 35 -12.97 -0.03 0.64
N LEU A 36 -13.14 1.21 0.17
CA LEU A 36 -12.20 1.84 -0.78
C LEU A 36 -10.75 1.85 -0.28
N ALA A 37 -10.54 2.06 1.03
CA ALA A 37 -9.20 2.02 1.63
C ALA A 37 -8.54 0.64 1.49
N VAL A 38 -9.33 -0.42 1.69
CA VAL A 38 -8.86 -1.81 1.52
C VAL A 38 -8.56 -2.10 0.05
N MET A 39 -9.42 -1.65 -0.88
CA MET A 39 -9.18 -1.80 -2.32
C MET A 39 -7.86 -1.13 -2.73
N LYS A 40 -7.59 0.09 -2.24
CA LYS A 40 -6.32 0.80 -2.52
C LYS A 40 -5.10 0.01 -2.03
N ILE A 41 -5.14 -0.52 -0.81
CA ILE A 41 -4.05 -1.34 -0.27
C ILE A 41 -3.88 -2.61 -1.10
N ASN A 42 -4.97 -3.28 -1.47
CA ASN A 42 -4.92 -4.48 -2.30
C ASN A 42 -4.29 -4.19 -3.67
N THR A 43 -4.70 -3.09 -4.33
CA THR A 43 -4.11 -2.69 -5.62
C THR A 43 -2.61 -2.39 -5.51
N GLU A 44 -2.16 -1.77 -4.42
CA GLU A 44 -0.73 -1.54 -4.17
C GLU A 44 0.06 -2.85 -4.04
N ILE A 45 -0.58 -3.89 -3.50
CA ILE A 45 -0.01 -5.25 -3.35
C ILE A 45 -0.01 -6.02 -4.68
N GLY A 46 -0.79 -5.57 -5.66
CA GLY A 46 -0.87 -6.20 -6.98
C GLY A 46 -2.18 -6.96 -7.23
N TYR A 47 -3.18 -6.82 -6.36
CA TYR A 47 -4.51 -7.36 -6.66
C TYR A 47 -5.19 -6.49 -7.73
N ARG A 48 -5.97 -7.13 -8.58
CA ARG A 48 -6.91 -6.46 -9.49
C ARG A 48 -8.36 -6.68 -9.06
N PRO A 49 -9.27 -5.75 -9.37
CA PRO A 49 -10.70 -6.00 -9.20
C PRO A 49 -11.16 -7.05 -10.19
N VAL A 50 -12.06 -7.94 -9.73
CA VAL A 50 -12.59 -9.06 -10.50
C VAL A 50 -14.08 -9.28 -10.20
N THR A 51 -14.73 -10.02 -11.06
CA THR A 51 -16.07 -10.55 -10.80
C THR A 51 -16.00 -11.73 -9.81
N PHE A 52 -17.09 -12.02 -9.13
CA PHE A 52 -17.13 -13.12 -8.16
C PHE A 52 -16.93 -14.49 -8.82
N SER A 53 -17.30 -14.61 -10.09
CA SER A 53 -17.07 -15.84 -10.87
C SER A 53 -15.59 -16.17 -11.11
N GLU A 54 -14.68 -15.21 -10.88
CA GLU A 54 -13.23 -15.44 -10.96
C GLU A 54 -12.61 -15.84 -9.61
N LEU A 55 -13.39 -15.83 -8.52
CA LEU A 55 -12.88 -16.07 -7.17
C LEU A 55 -12.88 -17.57 -6.85
N THR A 56 -13.98 -18.10 -6.35
CA THR A 56 -14.11 -19.51 -5.95
C THR A 56 -15.55 -19.97 -6.02
N ASP A 57 -15.71 -21.25 -6.37
CA ASP A 57 -17.00 -21.95 -6.30
C ASP A 57 -17.19 -22.71 -4.98
N ASP A 58 -16.24 -22.59 -4.04
CA ASP A 58 -16.31 -23.27 -2.76
C ASP A 58 -17.44 -22.72 -1.89
N PRO A 59 -18.49 -23.51 -1.60
CA PRO A 59 -19.62 -23.06 -0.78
C PRO A 59 -19.20 -22.73 0.67
N GLU A 60 -18.15 -23.35 1.20
CA GLU A 60 -17.65 -23.04 2.55
C GLU A 60 -17.16 -21.62 2.66
N TYR A 61 -16.48 -21.10 1.63
CA TYR A 61 -16.06 -19.70 1.60
C TYR A 61 -17.26 -18.75 1.68
N TRP A 62 -18.34 -19.04 1.00
CA TRP A 62 -19.52 -18.17 0.96
C TRP A 62 -20.36 -18.20 2.24
N LYS A 63 -20.18 -19.21 3.10
CA LYS A 63 -20.81 -19.26 4.42
C LYS A 63 -20.39 -18.10 5.32
N GLU A 64 -19.17 -17.59 5.17
CA GLU A 64 -18.69 -16.41 5.90
C GLU A 64 -19.53 -15.16 5.61
N CYS A 65 -20.23 -15.13 4.48
CA CYS A 65 -21.13 -14.04 4.13
C CYS A 65 -22.52 -14.13 4.80
N GLU A 66 -22.89 -15.23 5.42
CA GLU A 66 -24.23 -15.43 6.02
C GLU A 66 -24.52 -14.44 7.13
N ALA A 67 -23.49 -14.01 7.87
CA ALA A 67 -23.60 -12.99 8.90
C ALA A 67 -23.59 -11.53 8.36
N CYS A 68 -23.42 -11.36 7.06
CA CYS A 68 -23.33 -10.03 6.44
C CYS A 68 -24.72 -9.46 6.16
N ILE A 69 -24.90 -8.16 6.43
CA ILE A 69 -26.15 -7.43 6.12
C ILE A 69 -26.55 -7.49 4.63
N ASN A 70 -25.59 -7.72 3.75
CA ASN A 70 -25.81 -7.81 2.30
C ASN A 70 -25.95 -9.26 1.80
N PHE A 71 -26.11 -10.22 2.68
CA PHE A 71 -26.20 -11.62 2.30
C PHE A 71 -27.37 -11.92 1.36
N ASP A 72 -28.49 -11.24 1.57
CA ASP A 72 -29.68 -11.36 0.70
C ASP A 72 -29.38 -10.99 -0.75
N VAL A 73 -28.52 -9.98 -0.97
CA VAL A 73 -28.05 -9.57 -2.31
C VAL A 73 -27.22 -10.68 -2.95
N LEU A 74 -26.30 -11.27 -2.20
CA LEU A 74 -25.47 -12.39 -2.68
C LEU A 74 -26.32 -13.61 -3.02
N LYS A 75 -27.22 -14.00 -2.14
CA LYS A 75 -28.10 -15.15 -2.31
C LYS A 75 -29.03 -15.01 -3.52
N ARG A 76 -29.66 -13.86 -3.71
CA ARG A 76 -30.54 -13.56 -4.86
C ARG A 76 -29.80 -13.62 -6.20
N ASN A 77 -28.51 -13.40 -6.21
CA ASN A 77 -27.66 -13.44 -7.40
C ASN A 77 -26.90 -14.77 -7.54
N ASN A 78 -27.35 -15.85 -6.89
CA ASN A 78 -26.72 -17.18 -6.96
C ASN A 78 -25.19 -17.11 -6.69
N TYR A 79 -24.78 -16.31 -5.71
CA TYR A 79 -23.38 -16.13 -5.31
C TYR A 79 -22.45 -15.52 -6.37
N THR A 80 -23.00 -14.98 -7.45
CA THR A 80 -22.22 -14.38 -8.56
C THR A 80 -22.00 -12.89 -8.43
N ARG A 81 -22.79 -12.19 -7.58
CA ARG A 81 -22.74 -10.72 -7.39
C ARG A 81 -23.13 -10.32 -5.98
N CYS A 82 -22.44 -9.32 -5.47
CA CYS A 82 -22.78 -8.65 -4.23
C CYS A 82 -22.36 -7.15 -4.33
N LEU A 83 -22.61 -6.37 -3.27
CA LEU A 83 -22.13 -4.99 -3.15
C LEU A 83 -20.62 -4.91 -2.88
N CYS A 84 -19.98 -6.02 -2.49
CA CYS A 84 -18.54 -6.12 -2.38
C CYS A 84 -17.87 -6.15 -3.76
N THR A 85 -16.67 -5.62 -3.83
CA THR A 85 -15.76 -5.80 -4.96
C THR A 85 -14.85 -6.99 -4.68
N GLY A 86 -14.79 -7.94 -5.63
CA GLY A 86 -13.79 -9.00 -5.63
C GLY A 86 -12.41 -8.42 -5.96
N MET A 87 -11.39 -8.84 -5.24
CA MET A 87 -10.00 -8.44 -5.48
C MET A 87 -9.16 -9.71 -5.54
N LEU A 88 -8.47 -9.93 -6.64
CA LEU A 88 -7.70 -11.15 -6.92
C LEU A 88 -6.23 -10.80 -7.19
N TYR A 89 -5.33 -11.52 -6.54
CA TYR A 89 -3.93 -11.64 -6.92
C TYR A 89 -3.70 -13.00 -7.54
N ASP A 90 -3.29 -13.02 -8.80
CA ASP A 90 -2.91 -14.24 -9.53
C ASP A 90 -1.38 -14.22 -9.72
N PRO A 91 -0.63 -15.19 -9.15
CA PRO A 91 0.82 -15.24 -9.33
C PRO A 91 1.23 -15.42 -10.79
N ALA A 92 0.41 -16.02 -11.64
CA ALA A 92 0.70 -16.18 -13.05
C ALA A 92 0.72 -14.85 -13.84
N GLU A 93 0.02 -13.83 -13.33
CA GLU A 93 0.01 -12.49 -13.91
C GLU A 93 1.23 -11.63 -13.48
N HIS A 94 2.04 -12.12 -12.54
CA HIS A 94 3.20 -11.40 -11.99
C HIS A 94 4.49 -12.17 -12.28
N VAL A 95 5.28 -11.67 -13.20
CA VAL A 95 6.59 -12.24 -13.56
C VAL A 95 7.56 -12.08 -12.38
N GLY A 96 7.99 -13.20 -11.83
CA GLY A 96 8.88 -13.25 -10.66
C GLY A 96 8.14 -13.11 -9.32
N ASN A 97 8.72 -13.67 -8.26
CA ASN A 97 8.18 -13.61 -6.90
C ASN A 97 8.36 -12.23 -6.22
N GLU A 98 8.54 -11.18 -7.00
CA GLU A 98 8.80 -9.85 -6.46
C GLU A 98 7.52 -9.22 -5.91
N MET A 99 7.60 -8.76 -4.68
CA MET A 99 6.53 -8.03 -4.02
C MET A 99 6.42 -6.62 -4.62
N PRO A 100 5.33 -6.26 -5.32
CA PRO A 100 5.23 -5.00 -6.07
C PRO A 100 5.51 -3.74 -5.24
N TRP A 101 5.20 -3.77 -3.94
CA TRP A 101 5.45 -2.64 -3.04
C TRP A 101 6.91 -2.54 -2.58
N LYS A 102 7.67 -3.63 -2.51
CA LYS A 102 9.09 -3.60 -2.10
C LYS A 102 9.90 -2.75 -3.07
N LYS A 103 9.71 -2.90 -4.36
CA LYS A 103 10.36 -2.02 -5.36
C LYS A 103 10.05 -0.54 -5.13
N LYS A 104 8.79 -0.21 -4.74
CA LYS A 104 8.41 1.18 -4.46
C LYS A 104 9.04 1.69 -3.17
N GLU A 105 9.15 0.86 -2.14
CA GLU A 105 9.79 1.20 -0.89
C GLU A 105 11.30 1.42 -1.08
N GLU A 106 11.99 0.50 -1.73
CA GLU A 106 13.42 0.62 -2.08
C GLU A 106 13.71 1.87 -2.91
N ALA A 107 12.86 2.16 -3.92
CA ALA A 107 13.01 3.37 -4.72
C ALA A 107 12.79 4.65 -3.90
N LYS A 108 11.88 4.62 -2.92
CA LYS A 108 11.62 5.73 -2.00
C LYS A 108 12.79 5.94 -1.04
N GLU A 109 13.31 4.87 -0.45
CA GLU A 109 14.48 4.91 0.45
C GLU A 109 15.73 5.41 -0.29
N SER A 110 15.97 4.93 -1.51
CA SER A 110 17.06 5.41 -2.35
C SER A 110 16.96 6.92 -2.64
N LYS A 111 15.76 7.43 -2.91
CA LYS A 111 15.55 8.88 -3.09
C LYS A 111 15.82 9.66 -1.82
N ILE A 112 15.34 9.18 -0.67
CA ILE A 112 15.55 9.81 0.64
C ILE A 112 17.05 9.84 0.96
N GLU A 113 17.77 8.76 0.73
CA GLU A 113 19.20 8.70 1.00
C GLU A 113 20.01 9.64 0.08
N LYS A 114 19.65 9.70 -1.21
CA LYS A 114 20.22 10.70 -2.14
C LYS A 114 19.99 12.14 -1.66
N TRP A 115 18.80 12.42 -1.13
CA TRP A 115 18.44 13.73 -0.59
C TRP A 115 19.25 14.06 0.69
N LYS A 116 19.37 13.11 1.61
CA LYS A 116 20.19 13.24 2.82
C LYS A 116 21.65 13.51 2.48
N ASN A 117 22.19 12.79 1.50
CA ASN A 117 23.57 12.98 1.06
C ASN A 117 23.79 14.33 0.38
N ALA A 118 22.82 14.83 -0.41
CA ALA A 118 22.87 16.17 -0.97
C ALA A 118 22.86 17.24 0.12
N LEU A 119 21.98 17.12 1.11
CA LEU A 119 21.94 18.04 2.25
C LEU A 119 23.25 18.03 3.04
N ARG A 120 23.83 16.86 3.34
CA ARG A 120 25.12 16.77 4.02
C ARG A 120 26.22 17.53 3.27
N LYS A 121 26.26 17.43 1.94
CA LYS A 121 27.22 18.18 1.11
C LYS A 121 27.00 19.69 1.21
N ILE A 122 25.75 20.16 1.21
CA ILE A 122 25.44 21.59 1.33
C ILE A 122 25.82 22.12 2.72
N PHE A 123 25.52 21.40 3.78
CA PHE A 123 25.85 21.81 5.15
C PHE A 123 27.32 21.61 5.53
N SER A 124 28.06 20.81 4.77
CA SER A 124 29.52 20.64 4.98
C SER A 124 30.37 21.64 4.18
N LEU A 125 29.79 22.50 3.38
CA LEU A 125 30.51 23.61 2.75
C LEU A 125 30.92 24.61 3.83
N PRO A 126 32.21 25.00 3.91
CA PRO A 126 32.65 26.01 4.85
C PRO A 126 31.88 27.31 4.59
N ILE A 127 31.29 27.85 5.64
CA ILE A 127 30.68 29.20 5.58
C ILE A 127 31.82 30.14 5.24
N ALA A 128 31.80 30.69 4.02
CA ALA A 128 32.74 31.74 3.66
C ALA A 128 32.57 32.86 4.66
N ASN A 129 33.59 33.10 5.49
CA ASN A 129 33.62 34.18 6.44
C ASN A 129 33.54 35.52 5.68
N GLY A 130 32.33 35.91 5.32
CA GLY A 130 32.05 37.23 4.83
C GLY A 130 32.17 38.22 5.99
N THR A 131 33.34 38.85 6.12
CA THR A 131 33.51 40.01 6.97
C THR A 131 32.57 41.10 6.49
N TYR A 132 31.45 41.24 7.16
CA TYR A 132 30.54 42.36 6.96
C TYR A 132 31.21 43.60 7.55
N LYS A 133 31.93 44.37 6.72
CA LYS A 133 32.35 45.74 7.09
C LYS A 133 31.10 46.60 7.10
N GLY A 134 30.48 46.76 8.26
CA GLY A 134 29.46 47.76 8.49
C GLY A 134 30.05 49.14 8.28
N LYS A 135 29.59 49.87 7.28
CA LYS A 135 29.83 51.31 7.18
C LYS A 135 28.94 51.96 8.21
N ASN A 136 29.55 52.36 9.34
CA ASN A 136 28.96 53.37 10.22
C ASN A 136 28.84 54.67 9.41
N LYS A 137 27.62 55.07 9.14
CA LYS A 137 27.33 56.48 8.80
C LYS A 137 27.13 57.20 10.11
N ASP A 138 28.12 57.99 10.44
CA ASP A 138 28.00 59.02 11.47
C ASP A 138 26.88 59.96 11.10
N ILE A 139 25.88 60.07 11.96
CA ILE A 139 24.83 61.03 11.89
C ILE A 139 25.27 62.11 12.91
N GLU A 140 25.94 63.14 12.42
CA GLU A 140 26.03 64.43 13.14
C GLU A 140 24.77 65.20 12.86
N HIS A 141 24.14 65.65 13.94
CA HIS A 141 23.09 66.65 14.17
C HIS A 141 22.04 66.96 13.14
#